data_99324a238569f8363e2b7df8d08cb625
#
_entry.id   99324a238569f8363e2b7df8d08cb625
#
_cell.length_a   1.000
_cell.length_b   1.000
_cell.length_c   1.000
_cell.angle_alpha   90.00
_cell.angle_beta   90.00
_cell.angle_gamma   90.00
#
_symmetry.space_group_name_H-M   'P 1'
#
loop_
_entity.id
_entity.type
_entity.pdbx_description
1 polymer ?
#
loop_
_entity_poly.entity_id
_entity_poly.type
_entity_poly.pdbx_seq_one_letter_code
_entity_poly.pdbx_strand_id
1 'polypeptide(L)'
;MARSRMMRTLGTLGAAALATASLAGCVGTPGGIQAPDSWTILTYEIADTNLEPFMMEDVEEMGRVSSGAGFNLISLVDRAEGYTDTSVLGIPDWVGAKVLEIERGGAIVKADLGDLNTGDPDVLAGFIKDGILNYPAANYALIISDHGASWPGVGGDESADYDSLTLSELDQAIGDGLAAAGVDNLALLGFDACLMATFEVASTMAAHADRLVASQELEPGHGWDYTALETAYRGGTVDEVASAIIDGFANQALASGTENEITLSSVDLTNFAAVDTAVSEFAAALTERVSDVAPTVGRTLASTLGFGSNPDPRYDVNMKDLGILAGEISVDALDVADEADAVVRAINDIVLDKVDGQATRGATGLSIYFPASGQYYDPAYAAVAERTGWDEFLTTYYEAGGQISQGDLPAFVSNDATVEFADGGLYVSGQFGAEAEANISESYLYYGLLNDDGSVTYLGDKAAEVSNDGSGIASAFYNLGYLQISDGEDSLPAYLSFAQDESAGTATISVPLNYYEPGGGDSTDALLELGLDAATGSILSETYYSYNPDTGTYGELSAEPTGLIVPLVQNYVPSSDEYVWVEVSDTGLYAELANLQYDVVPLAPGARLVVELWVVDFGGNAAYVSAVVTVP
;
A
#
# COMPACT_ATOMS: atom_id res chain seq x y z
N MET A 1 35.22 -33.08 -37.71
CA MET A 1 36.67 -33.25 -37.49
C MET A 1 37.14 -32.25 -36.49
N ALA A 2 37.92 -32.73 -35.54
CA ALA A 2 38.74 -32.06 -34.55
C ALA A 2 38.04 -31.40 -33.35
N ARG A 3 38.10 -32.15 -32.27
CA ARG A 3 38.01 -31.78 -30.87
C ARG A 3 39.18 -30.86 -30.47
N SER A 4 38.96 -29.88 -29.62
CA SER A 4 39.99 -29.43 -28.69
C SER A 4 39.36 -29.18 -27.32
N ARG A 5 39.81 -29.96 -26.36
CA ARG A 5 39.64 -29.74 -24.91
C ARG A 5 40.65 -28.70 -24.47
N MET A 6 40.26 -27.76 -23.60
CA MET A 6 41.24 -27.16 -22.69
C MET A 6 40.56 -26.75 -21.39
N MET A 7 40.86 -27.47 -20.43
CA MET A 7 41.32 -27.20 -19.05
C MET A 7 40.60 -26.15 -18.22
N ARG A 8 39.98 -26.70 -17.19
CA ARG A 8 39.57 -26.03 -15.96
C ARG A 8 40.80 -25.49 -15.21
N THR A 9 40.79 -24.22 -14.89
CA THR A 9 41.60 -23.66 -13.80
C THR A 9 40.67 -23.38 -12.63
N LEU A 10 40.87 -24.09 -11.54
CA LEU A 10 40.31 -23.76 -10.22
C LEU A 10 40.89 -22.41 -9.78
N GLY A 11 40.05 -21.44 -9.62
CA GLY A 11 40.35 -20.21 -8.88
C GLY A 11 39.87 -20.45 -7.44
N THR A 12 40.79 -20.29 -6.55
CA THR A 12 40.70 -20.48 -5.11
C THR A 12 39.69 -19.53 -4.50
N LEU A 13 38.76 -20.10 -3.73
CA LEU A 13 37.96 -19.42 -2.73
C LEU A 13 38.87 -18.59 -1.82
N GLY A 14 38.70 -17.28 -1.85
CA GLY A 14 39.16 -16.38 -0.82
C GLY A 14 38.10 -16.37 0.28
N ALA A 15 38.30 -17.19 1.30
CA ALA A 15 37.57 -17.04 2.55
C ALA A 15 37.99 -15.69 3.17
N ALA A 16 37.10 -14.73 3.17
CA ALA A 16 37.25 -13.54 4.02
C ALA A 16 37.20 -14.02 5.47
N ALA A 17 38.35 -14.04 6.12
CA ALA A 17 38.43 -14.28 7.54
C ALA A 17 37.83 -13.06 8.27
N LEU A 18 36.65 -13.22 8.84
CA LEU A 18 36.14 -12.32 9.86
C LEU A 18 37.22 -12.25 10.96
N ALA A 19 37.82 -11.10 11.09
CA ALA A 19 38.70 -10.79 12.21
C ALA A 19 37.84 -10.70 13.48
N THR A 20 37.76 -11.80 14.23
CA THR A 20 37.23 -11.77 15.60
C THR A 20 38.13 -10.88 16.44
N ALA A 21 37.76 -9.61 16.59
CA ALA A 21 38.26 -8.76 17.65
C ALA A 21 37.64 -9.26 18.95
N SER A 22 38.38 -10.10 19.66
CA SER A 22 38.04 -10.50 21.03
C SER A 22 38.06 -9.28 21.92
N LEU A 23 36.95 -8.63 22.13
CA LEU A 23 36.70 -7.72 23.22
C LEU A 23 36.58 -8.56 24.50
N ALA A 24 37.64 -8.65 25.27
CA ALA A 24 37.61 -9.12 26.65
C ALA A 24 36.92 -8.02 27.49
N GLY A 25 35.61 -7.99 27.46
CA GLY A 25 34.75 -7.24 28.35
C GLY A 25 33.98 -8.22 29.21
N CYS A 26 34.02 -8.08 30.48
CA CYS A 26 33.45 -8.82 31.60
C CYS A 26 32.40 -9.88 31.19
N VAL A 27 32.76 -11.15 31.35
CA VAL A 27 31.84 -12.28 31.33
C VAL A 27 30.82 -12.05 32.46
N GLY A 28 29.67 -11.47 32.13
CA GLY A 28 28.50 -11.56 32.99
C GLY A 28 28.08 -13.03 33.03
N THR A 29 27.84 -13.55 34.20
CA THR A 29 27.37 -14.90 34.44
C THR A 29 26.08 -15.14 33.65
N PRO A 30 25.96 -16.22 32.83
CA PRO A 30 24.69 -16.57 32.26
C PRO A 30 23.75 -16.99 33.39
N GLY A 31 22.64 -16.26 33.58
CA GLY A 31 21.63 -16.58 34.56
C GLY A 31 21.26 -15.49 35.57
N GLY A 32 21.48 -14.20 35.27
CA GLY A 32 20.77 -13.13 35.97
C GLY A 32 19.27 -13.25 35.70
N ILE A 33 18.45 -13.31 36.76
CA ILE A 33 16.99 -13.17 36.63
C ILE A 33 16.78 -11.79 36.04
N GLN A 34 16.36 -11.73 34.76
CA GLN A 34 15.97 -10.48 34.11
C GLN A 34 14.72 -9.94 34.79
N ALA A 35 14.61 -8.62 34.91
CA ALA A 35 13.37 -8.02 35.34
C ALA A 35 12.26 -8.43 34.36
N PRO A 36 11.08 -8.89 34.84
CA PRO A 36 10.01 -9.36 33.94
C PRO A 36 9.51 -8.30 32.97
N ASP A 37 9.80 -7.03 33.24
CA ASP A 37 9.35 -5.85 32.49
C ASP A 37 10.49 -5.24 31.64
N SER A 38 11.58 -5.99 31.39
CA SER A 38 12.71 -5.49 30.59
C SER A 38 12.45 -5.65 29.08
N TRP A 39 12.91 -4.67 28.28
CA TRP A 39 12.74 -4.63 26.85
C TRP A 39 14.08 -4.45 26.11
N THR A 40 14.19 -5.13 24.98
CA THR A 40 15.14 -4.79 23.92
C THR A 40 14.33 -4.56 22.64
N ILE A 41 14.41 -3.35 22.13
CA ILE A 41 13.76 -2.94 20.88
C ILE A 41 14.86 -2.85 19.84
N LEU A 42 14.65 -3.55 18.73
CA LEU A 42 15.49 -3.55 17.55
C LEU A 42 14.74 -2.79 16.46
N THR A 43 15.33 -1.75 15.88
CA THR A 43 14.77 -1.07 14.72
C THR A 43 15.69 -1.29 13.53
N TYR A 44 15.11 -1.61 12.39
CA TYR A 44 15.79 -1.93 11.15
C TYR A 44 15.36 -0.91 10.09
N GLU A 45 16.15 0.18 10.01
CA GLU A 45 15.87 1.34 9.16
C GLU A 45 16.58 1.14 7.82
N ILE A 46 15.82 0.74 6.79
CA ILE A 46 16.29 0.63 5.41
C ILE A 46 16.22 2.04 4.79
N ALA A 47 17.08 2.94 5.26
CA ALA A 47 17.05 4.35 4.85
C ALA A 47 17.95 4.64 3.64
N ASP A 48 18.43 3.61 2.93
CA ASP A 48 19.04 3.76 1.60
C ASP A 48 17.95 3.85 0.51
N THR A 49 17.02 4.80 0.73
CA THR A 49 15.88 5.11 -0.13
C THR A 49 15.54 6.59 -0.05
N ASN A 50 14.58 7.05 -0.88
CA ASN A 50 14.06 8.41 -0.83
C ASN A 50 13.37 8.77 0.51
N LEU A 51 13.04 7.78 1.35
CA LEU A 51 12.48 7.99 2.69
C LEU A 51 13.53 8.36 3.75
N GLU A 52 14.82 8.40 3.41
CA GLU A 52 15.90 8.73 4.34
C GLU A 52 15.63 9.99 5.19
N PRO A 53 15.12 11.11 4.64
CA PRO A 53 14.86 12.31 5.45
C PRO A 53 13.89 12.07 6.61
N PHE A 54 12.81 11.33 6.38
CA PHE A 54 11.81 11.00 7.39
C PHE A 54 12.36 10.03 8.42
N MET A 55 13.02 8.95 7.99
CA MET A 55 13.60 7.97 8.90
C MET A 55 14.69 8.56 9.79
N MET A 56 15.38 9.61 9.34
CA MET A 56 16.31 10.36 10.21
C MET A 56 15.58 11.16 11.29
N GLU A 57 14.36 11.63 11.05
CA GLU A 57 13.52 12.24 12.08
C GLU A 57 13.06 11.19 13.11
N ASP A 58 12.74 9.98 12.69
CA ASP A 58 12.36 8.87 13.55
C ASP A 58 13.53 8.48 14.49
N VAL A 59 14.73 8.40 13.95
CA VAL A 59 15.94 8.15 14.76
C VAL A 59 16.18 9.27 15.78
N GLU A 60 15.94 10.54 15.43
CA GLU A 60 15.97 11.66 16.39
C GLU A 60 14.87 11.54 17.46
N GLU A 61 13.69 11.03 17.12
CA GLU A 61 12.62 10.77 18.09
C GLU A 61 12.98 9.65 19.05
N MET A 62 13.57 8.57 18.56
CA MET A 62 14.13 7.50 19.39
C MET A 62 15.07 8.05 20.46
N GLY A 63 15.86 9.08 20.11
CA GLY A 63 16.74 9.79 21.06
C GLY A 63 16.01 10.60 22.13
N ARG A 64 14.70 10.78 22.06
CA ARG A 64 13.89 11.42 23.11
C ARG A 64 13.43 10.43 24.18
N VAL A 65 13.45 9.12 23.87
CA VAL A 65 13.08 8.04 24.80
C VAL A 65 14.08 7.97 25.94
N SER A 66 13.60 7.65 27.14
CA SER A 66 14.45 7.47 28.30
C SER A 66 15.33 6.22 28.17
N SER A 67 16.56 6.29 28.65
CA SER A 67 17.50 5.17 28.66
C SER A 67 17.84 4.75 30.10
N GLY A 68 18.09 3.45 30.31
CA GLY A 68 18.44 2.94 31.65
C GLY A 68 18.41 1.42 31.77
N ALA A 69 18.66 0.92 32.96
CA ALA A 69 18.70 -0.51 33.20
C ALA A 69 17.38 -1.21 32.87
N GLY A 70 17.44 -2.27 32.10
CA GLY A 70 16.27 -3.05 31.67
C GLY A 70 15.59 -2.54 30.39
N PHE A 71 16.17 -1.54 29.73
CA PHE A 71 15.68 -1.07 28.44
C PHE A 71 16.88 -0.84 27.50
N ASN A 72 16.80 -1.41 26.31
CA ASN A 72 17.78 -1.22 25.24
C ASN A 72 17.05 -0.85 23.96
N LEU A 73 17.55 0.14 23.25
CA LEU A 73 17.08 0.56 21.94
C LEU A 73 18.26 0.52 20.98
N ILE A 74 18.21 -0.41 20.02
CA ILE A 74 19.30 -0.70 19.10
C ILE A 74 18.75 -0.56 17.68
N SER A 75 19.34 0.35 16.93
CA SER A 75 18.94 0.61 15.54
C SER A 75 20.05 0.22 14.58
N LEU A 76 19.72 -0.54 13.54
CA LEU A 76 20.51 -0.59 12.32
C LEU A 76 19.95 0.49 11.38
N VAL A 77 20.79 1.42 10.95
CA VAL A 77 20.39 2.52 10.06
C VAL A 77 21.32 2.50 8.86
N ASP A 78 20.75 2.23 7.70
CA ASP A 78 21.45 2.26 6.41
C ASP A 78 21.02 3.51 5.64
N ARG A 79 21.94 4.43 5.37
CA ARG A 79 21.66 5.74 4.79
C ARG A 79 22.09 5.83 3.34
N ALA A 80 21.22 6.43 2.54
CA ALA A 80 21.46 6.75 1.15
C ALA A 80 22.57 7.80 0.93
N GLU A 81 22.99 7.98 -0.32
CA GLU A 81 23.80 9.10 -0.76
C GLU A 81 22.89 10.16 -1.41
N GLY A 82 22.64 11.27 -0.72
CA GLY A 82 22.15 12.48 -1.39
C GLY A 82 20.74 12.94 -1.07
N TYR A 83 19.91 12.20 -0.34
CA TYR A 83 18.58 12.68 0.06
C TYR A 83 18.64 13.67 1.23
N THR A 84 19.47 13.41 2.23
CA THR A 84 19.73 14.39 3.30
C THR A 84 21.19 14.36 3.79
N ASP A 85 21.70 15.53 4.18
CA ASP A 85 23.05 15.68 4.78
C ASP A 85 22.96 15.97 6.30
N THR A 86 21.81 15.69 6.94
CA THR A 86 21.56 16.00 8.34
C THR A 86 22.37 15.08 9.26
N SER A 87 22.90 15.68 10.35
CA SER A 87 23.44 14.89 11.46
C SER A 87 22.30 14.38 12.34
N VAL A 88 22.38 13.14 12.79
CA VAL A 88 21.37 12.53 13.67
C VAL A 88 21.98 12.10 14.99
N LEU A 89 21.34 12.41 16.11
CA LEU A 89 21.78 12.10 17.49
C LEU A 89 23.24 12.48 17.78
N GLY A 90 23.71 13.56 17.15
CA GLY A 90 25.09 14.05 17.30
C GLY A 90 26.12 13.30 16.47
N ILE A 91 25.72 12.34 15.65
CA ILE A 91 26.56 11.66 14.68
C ILE A 91 26.50 12.48 13.38
N PRO A 92 27.64 12.92 12.82
CA PRO A 92 27.67 13.58 11.52
C PRO A 92 27.07 12.67 10.44
N ASP A 93 26.58 13.27 9.40
CA ASP A 93 26.11 12.56 8.22
C ASP A 93 27.08 11.45 7.76
N TRP A 94 26.51 10.34 7.27
CA TRP A 94 27.24 9.20 6.72
C TRP A 94 26.44 8.50 5.64
N VAL A 95 27.10 7.77 4.78
CA VAL A 95 26.50 6.86 3.79
C VAL A 95 26.77 5.42 4.22
N GLY A 96 25.79 4.52 3.97
CA GLY A 96 25.84 3.12 4.34
C GLY A 96 25.38 2.83 5.77
N ALA A 97 25.53 1.59 6.20
CA ALA A 97 24.91 1.07 7.41
C ALA A 97 25.73 1.26 8.68
N LYS A 98 25.07 1.65 9.77
CA LYS A 98 25.60 1.66 11.13
C LYS A 98 24.64 1.00 12.11
N VAL A 99 25.21 0.33 13.11
CA VAL A 99 24.44 -0.10 14.29
C VAL A 99 24.63 0.90 15.42
N LEU A 100 23.52 1.45 15.89
CA LEU A 100 23.47 2.46 16.93
C LEU A 100 22.85 1.88 18.21
N GLU A 101 23.46 2.14 19.36
CA GLU A 101 22.80 2.02 20.66
C GLU A 101 22.29 3.40 21.02
N ILE A 102 20.97 3.57 21.04
CA ILE A 102 20.32 4.85 21.23
C ILE A 102 20.10 5.10 22.71
N GLU A 103 20.58 6.26 23.19
CA GLU A 103 20.40 6.74 24.54
C GLU A 103 19.67 8.09 24.51
N ARG A 104 19.06 8.47 25.61
CA ARG A 104 18.41 9.78 25.70
C ARG A 104 19.37 10.92 25.38
N GLY A 105 19.09 11.58 24.24
CA GLY A 105 19.85 12.75 23.77
C GLY A 105 21.09 12.43 22.96
N GLY A 106 21.27 11.18 22.51
CA GLY A 106 22.40 10.81 21.67
C GLY A 106 22.42 9.32 21.31
N ALA A 107 23.43 8.90 20.56
CA ALA A 107 23.64 7.50 20.23
C ALA A 107 25.13 7.13 20.28
N ILE A 108 25.39 5.85 20.52
CA ILE A 108 26.71 5.24 20.49
C ILE A 108 26.81 4.35 19.26
N VAL A 109 27.71 4.66 18.34
CA VAL A 109 27.99 3.78 17.20
C VAL A 109 28.63 2.49 17.70
N LYS A 110 27.92 1.37 17.60
CA LYS A 110 28.39 0.03 18.00
C LYS A 110 29.16 -0.65 16.88
N ALA A 111 28.73 -0.43 15.64
CA ALA A 111 29.39 -0.92 14.44
C ALA A 111 29.22 0.09 13.30
N ASP A 112 30.21 0.16 12.44
CA ASP A 112 30.16 0.83 11.14
C ASP A 112 30.33 -0.28 10.11
N LEU A 113 29.27 -0.57 9.36
CA LEU A 113 29.20 -1.73 8.46
C LEU A 113 29.53 -1.34 7.01
N GLY A 114 29.54 -0.02 6.72
CA GLY A 114 29.76 0.50 5.39
C GLY A 114 28.62 0.15 4.44
N ASP A 115 28.93 -0.02 3.19
CA ASP A 115 28.00 -0.45 2.14
C ASP A 115 27.48 -1.86 2.47
N LEU A 116 26.19 -2.00 2.70
CA LEU A 116 25.51 -3.20 3.17
C LEU A 116 24.17 -3.35 2.46
N ASN A 117 23.87 -4.51 1.94
CA ASN A 117 22.55 -4.78 1.37
C ASN A 117 21.57 -5.10 2.51
N THR A 118 20.68 -4.17 2.84
CA THR A 118 19.62 -4.35 3.85
C THR A 118 18.42 -5.16 3.35
N GLY A 119 18.32 -5.41 2.04
CA GLY A 119 17.43 -6.40 1.45
C GLY A 119 17.89 -7.85 1.60
N ASP A 120 19.13 -8.11 2.06
CA ASP A 120 19.65 -9.47 2.27
C ASP A 120 19.10 -10.08 3.57
N PRO A 121 18.36 -11.22 3.52
CA PRO A 121 17.80 -11.87 4.71
C PRO A 121 18.85 -12.30 5.73
N ASP A 122 20.09 -12.62 5.31
CA ASP A 122 21.19 -12.97 6.24
C ASP A 122 21.63 -11.77 7.07
N VAL A 123 21.48 -10.55 6.56
CA VAL A 123 21.78 -9.29 7.29
C VAL A 123 20.76 -9.07 8.39
N LEU A 124 19.46 -9.16 8.08
CA LEU A 124 18.39 -9.03 9.07
C LEU A 124 18.50 -10.12 10.15
N ALA A 125 18.71 -11.38 9.76
CA ALA A 125 18.90 -12.49 10.70
C ALA A 125 20.10 -12.25 11.63
N GLY A 126 21.20 -11.74 11.07
CA GLY A 126 22.41 -11.38 11.82
C GLY A 126 22.15 -10.27 12.83
N PHE A 127 21.42 -9.23 12.44
CA PHE A 127 21.06 -8.12 13.30
C PHE A 127 20.17 -8.55 14.47
N ILE A 128 19.12 -9.34 14.21
CA ILE A 128 18.23 -9.90 15.24
C ILE A 128 19.02 -10.74 16.23
N LYS A 129 19.83 -11.70 15.74
CA LYS A 129 20.65 -12.56 16.59
C LYS A 129 21.59 -11.75 17.48
N ASP A 130 22.34 -10.82 16.90
CA ASP A 130 23.36 -10.05 17.64
C ASP A 130 22.71 -9.06 18.62
N GLY A 131 21.56 -8.47 18.26
CA GLY A 131 20.76 -7.63 19.13
C GLY A 131 20.29 -8.39 20.37
N ILE A 132 19.67 -9.55 20.20
CA ILE A 132 19.18 -10.38 21.32
C ILE A 132 20.32 -10.88 22.20
N LEU A 133 21.41 -11.39 21.63
CA LEU A 133 22.53 -11.95 22.38
C LEU A 133 23.30 -10.90 23.17
N ASN A 134 23.46 -9.69 22.63
CA ASN A 134 24.23 -8.62 23.28
C ASN A 134 23.38 -7.80 24.26
N TYR A 135 22.06 -7.77 24.07
CA TYR A 135 21.11 -6.98 24.86
C TYR A 135 19.96 -7.84 25.40
N PRO A 136 20.24 -8.79 26.31
CA PRO A 136 19.22 -9.72 26.79
C PRO A 136 18.14 -9.00 27.60
N ALA A 137 16.87 -9.28 27.29
CA ALA A 137 15.69 -8.75 27.95
C ALA A 137 14.60 -9.84 28.13
N ALA A 138 13.53 -9.52 28.81
CA ALA A 138 12.36 -10.40 28.92
C ALA A 138 11.48 -10.32 27.65
N ASN A 139 11.40 -9.14 27.05
CA ASN A 139 10.62 -8.87 25.86
C ASN A 139 11.52 -8.35 24.75
N TYR A 140 11.30 -8.80 23.54
CA TYR A 140 11.97 -8.33 22.34
C TYR A 140 10.95 -7.78 21.35
N ALA A 141 11.24 -6.59 20.80
CA ALA A 141 10.51 -6.04 19.66
C ALA A 141 11.45 -5.89 18.47
N LEU A 142 10.93 -6.10 17.28
CA LEU A 142 11.56 -5.73 16.01
C LEU A 142 10.62 -4.78 15.28
N ILE A 143 11.11 -3.64 14.84
CA ILE A 143 10.40 -2.69 13.97
C ILE A 143 11.22 -2.56 12.70
N ILE A 144 10.58 -2.77 11.54
CA ILE A 144 11.20 -2.61 10.23
C ILE A 144 10.55 -1.40 9.57
N SER A 145 11.35 -0.48 9.07
CA SER A 145 10.91 0.77 8.47
C SER A 145 11.49 0.94 7.08
N ASP A 146 10.65 1.22 6.11
CA ASP A 146 10.87 1.65 4.72
C ASP A 146 9.56 1.56 3.93
N HIS A 147 9.66 1.55 2.58
CA HIS A 147 8.54 1.23 1.69
C HIS A 147 7.95 -0.16 1.97
N GLY A 148 6.63 -0.25 1.91
CA GLY A 148 5.90 -1.51 2.06
C GLY A 148 5.12 -1.88 0.80
N ALA A 149 4.99 -3.18 0.53
CA ALA A 149 4.29 -3.71 -0.65
C ALA A 149 3.25 -4.78 -0.30
N SER A 150 2.88 -4.95 0.97
CA SER A 150 1.98 -6.04 1.36
C SER A 150 2.65 -7.42 1.24
N TRP A 151 1.99 -8.39 0.60
CA TRP A 151 2.49 -9.75 0.41
C TRP A 151 3.79 -9.87 -0.42
N PRO A 152 4.13 -8.97 -1.35
CA PRO A 152 5.46 -8.94 -1.96
C PRO A 152 6.59 -8.73 -0.97
N GLY A 153 6.43 -7.86 0.04
CA GLY A 153 7.47 -7.64 1.05
C GLY A 153 7.66 -6.20 1.49
N VAL A 154 8.87 -5.85 1.94
CA VAL A 154 9.23 -4.54 2.49
C VAL A 154 10.67 -4.17 2.09
N GLY A 155 10.94 -2.88 1.95
CA GLY A 155 12.27 -2.37 1.66
C GLY A 155 12.49 -2.01 0.21
N GLY A 156 13.73 -1.60 -0.10
CA GLY A 156 14.13 -1.22 -1.45
C GLY A 156 15.49 -0.53 -1.44
N ASP A 157 16.55 -1.20 -0.95
CA ASP A 157 17.92 -0.69 -0.84
C ASP A 157 18.46 -0.24 -2.20
N GLU A 158 18.55 1.08 -2.43
CA GLU A 158 18.92 1.66 -3.72
C GLU A 158 20.35 1.33 -4.14
N SER A 159 21.27 1.28 -3.19
CA SER A 159 22.67 0.96 -3.48
C SER A 159 22.87 -0.51 -3.86
N ALA A 160 21.89 -1.37 -3.52
CA ALA A 160 21.86 -2.79 -3.84
C ALA A 160 20.90 -3.14 -4.99
N ASP A 161 20.75 -2.28 -6.00
CA ASP A 161 19.83 -2.46 -7.13
C ASP A 161 18.35 -2.59 -6.69
N TYR A 162 17.92 -1.84 -5.67
CA TYR A 162 16.59 -1.88 -5.05
C TYR A 162 16.21 -3.26 -4.48
N ASP A 163 17.17 -4.01 -3.96
CA ASP A 163 16.90 -5.29 -3.30
C ASP A 163 16.00 -5.10 -2.08
N SER A 164 15.02 -5.98 -1.91
CA SER A 164 13.97 -5.90 -0.89
C SER A 164 13.77 -7.24 -0.20
N LEU A 165 13.28 -7.20 1.04
CA LEU A 165 12.93 -8.40 1.80
C LEU A 165 11.55 -8.89 1.38
N THR A 166 11.50 -9.95 0.58
CA THR A 166 10.23 -10.63 0.27
C THR A 166 9.61 -11.24 1.53
N LEU A 167 8.30 -11.50 1.51
CA LEU A 167 7.63 -12.12 2.68
C LEU A 167 8.25 -13.47 3.07
N SER A 168 8.75 -14.25 2.09
CA SER A 168 9.46 -15.50 2.36
C SER A 168 10.83 -15.27 2.99
N GLU A 169 11.54 -14.23 2.62
CA GLU A 169 12.83 -13.86 3.19
C GLU A 169 12.66 -13.27 4.59
N LEU A 170 11.60 -12.52 4.85
CA LEU A 170 11.22 -12.08 6.20
C LEU A 170 10.94 -13.27 7.12
N ASP A 171 10.15 -14.26 6.66
CA ASP A 171 9.88 -15.51 7.39
C ASP A 171 11.20 -16.22 7.76
N GLN A 172 12.08 -16.39 6.78
CA GLN A 172 13.38 -17.03 6.98
C GLN A 172 14.28 -16.22 7.92
N ALA A 173 14.46 -14.92 7.66
CA ALA A 173 15.40 -14.08 8.39
C ALA A 173 15.03 -13.94 9.87
N ILE A 174 13.76 -13.69 10.16
CA ILE A 174 13.28 -13.56 11.55
C ILE A 174 13.41 -14.92 12.26
N GLY A 175 12.98 -16.01 11.60
CA GLY A 175 13.08 -17.36 12.16
C GLY A 175 14.52 -17.77 12.45
N ASP A 176 15.45 -17.56 11.52
CA ASP A 176 16.87 -17.90 11.67
C ASP A 176 17.55 -17.02 12.74
N GLY A 177 17.24 -15.74 12.79
CA GLY A 177 17.76 -14.81 13.80
C GLY A 177 17.33 -15.22 15.22
N LEU A 178 16.05 -15.49 15.42
CA LEU A 178 15.47 -15.95 16.68
C LEU A 178 16.08 -17.31 17.11
N ALA A 179 16.09 -18.28 16.20
CA ALA A 179 16.65 -19.61 16.47
C ALA A 179 18.13 -19.54 16.85
N ALA A 180 18.93 -18.70 16.16
CA ALA A 180 20.34 -18.50 16.47
C ALA A 180 20.56 -17.81 17.82
N ALA A 181 19.64 -16.97 18.26
CA ALA A 181 19.65 -16.32 19.57
C ALA A 181 19.07 -17.21 20.69
N GLY A 182 18.33 -18.28 20.35
CA GLY A 182 17.69 -19.17 21.32
C GLY A 182 16.45 -18.57 21.96
N VAL A 183 15.71 -17.75 21.21
CA VAL A 183 14.42 -17.14 21.57
C VAL A 183 13.34 -17.74 20.65
N ASP A 184 12.16 -18.03 21.21
CA ASP A 184 11.08 -18.65 20.45
C ASP A 184 10.34 -17.61 19.58
N ASN A 185 9.93 -16.47 20.17
CA ASN A 185 9.15 -15.43 19.51
C ASN A 185 9.60 -14.02 19.92
N LEU A 186 9.36 -13.06 19.06
CA LEU A 186 9.29 -11.63 19.42
C LEU A 186 8.02 -11.37 20.23
N ALA A 187 8.08 -10.48 21.20
CA ALA A 187 6.87 -9.99 21.86
C ALA A 187 6.05 -9.08 20.93
N LEU A 188 6.74 -8.28 20.09
CA LEU A 188 6.12 -7.39 19.12
C LEU A 188 6.95 -7.35 17.83
N LEU A 189 6.29 -7.49 16.70
CA LEU A 189 6.80 -7.18 15.38
C LEU A 189 6.05 -5.95 14.85
N GLY A 190 6.76 -4.94 14.40
CA GLY A 190 6.21 -3.74 13.79
C GLY A 190 6.69 -3.57 12.36
N PHE A 191 5.83 -3.07 11.50
CA PHE A 191 6.19 -2.55 10.19
C PHE A 191 5.73 -1.09 10.14
N ASP A 192 6.69 -0.17 10.25
CA ASP A 192 6.51 1.25 9.95
C ASP A 192 6.71 1.39 8.43
N ALA A 193 5.70 0.92 7.72
CA ALA A 193 5.73 0.72 6.28
C ALA A 193 4.31 0.54 5.72
N CYS A 194 4.08 1.05 4.52
CA CYS A 194 2.80 0.96 3.81
C CYS A 194 2.30 -0.47 3.68
N LEU A 195 0.98 -0.69 3.80
CA LEU A 195 0.28 -1.89 3.34
C LEU A 195 0.63 -3.21 4.06
N MET A 196 1.32 -3.20 5.20
CA MET A 196 1.80 -4.43 5.84
C MET A 196 0.78 -5.10 6.77
N ALA A 197 -0.36 -4.47 7.11
CA ALA A 197 -1.43 -5.11 7.86
C ALA A 197 -2.32 -5.98 6.96
N THR A 198 -1.75 -7.04 6.43
CA THR A 198 -2.46 -7.97 5.55
C THR A 198 -2.59 -9.34 6.19
N PHE A 199 -3.60 -10.09 5.74
CA PHE A 199 -3.78 -11.48 6.14
C PHE A 199 -2.52 -12.31 5.85
N GLU A 200 -1.89 -12.10 4.70
CA GLU A 200 -0.72 -12.83 4.24
C GLU A 200 0.50 -12.60 5.14
N VAL A 201 0.76 -11.33 5.46
CA VAL A 201 1.85 -10.93 6.36
C VAL A 201 1.58 -11.48 7.77
N ALA A 202 0.39 -11.26 8.30
CA ALA A 202 0.04 -11.70 9.65
C ALA A 202 0.07 -13.23 9.79
N SER A 203 -0.44 -13.99 8.80
CA SER A 203 -0.39 -15.45 8.78
C SER A 203 1.04 -15.98 8.76
N THR A 204 1.92 -15.33 8.01
CA THR A 204 3.34 -15.71 7.93
C THR A 204 4.07 -15.37 9.23
N MET A 205 3.88 -14.17 9.75
CA MET A 205 4.57 -13.67 10.94
C MET A 205 4.05 -14.29 12.26
N ALA A 206 2.89 -14.94 12.25
CA ALA A 206 2.35 -15.63 13.43
C ALA A 206 3.25 -16.75 13.97
N ALA A 207 4.22 -17.22 13.18
CA ALA A 207 5.24 -18.18 13.62
C ALA A 207 6.35 -17.53 14.46
N HIS A 208 6.48 -16.20 14.46
CA HIS A 208 7.66 -15.49 14.93
C HIS A 208 7.37 -14.39 15.97
N ALA A 209 6.12 -13.95 16.10
CA ALA A 209 5.78 -12.85 17.00
C ALA A 209 4.45 -13.10 17.72
N ASP A 210 4.30 -12.49 18.89
CA ASP A 210 3.05 -12.54 19.67
C ASP A 210 2.07 -11.44 19.24
N ARG A 211 2.59 -10.27 18.78
CA ARG A 211 1.82 -9.12 18.29
C ARG A 211 2.41 -8.59 17.00
N LEU A 212 1.55 -8.16 16.09
CA LEU A 212 1.88 -7.39 14.90
C LEU A 212 1.29 -5.98 15.05
N VAL A 213 2.08 -4.96 14.72
CA VAL A 213 1.60 -3.58 14.51
C VAL A 213 1.94 -3.19 13.08
N ALA A 214 0.94 -2.84 12.29
CA ALA A 214 1.10 -2.48 10.88
C ALA A 214 -0.12 -1.72 10.33
N SER A 215 0.05 -1.08 9.17
CA SER A 215 -0.99 -0.35 8.45
C SER A 215 -1.58 -1.15 7.30
N GLN A 216 -2.91 -1.01 7.08
CA GLN A 216 -3.58 -1.52 5.86
C GLN A 216 -3.38 -0.58 4.67
N GLU A 217 -3.30 0.75 4.92
CA GLU A 217 -3.17 1.80 3.92
C GLU A 217 -1.71 2.26 3.81
N LEU A 218 -1.45 3.15 2.86
CA LEU A 218 -0.21 3.88 2.78
C LEU A 218 0.02 4.66 4.08
N GLU A 219 1.25 4.67 4.57
CA GLU A 219 1.62 5.45 5.74
C GLU A 219 2.20 6.80 5.30
N PRO A 220 1.78 7.92 5.93
CA PRO A 220 2.41 9.22 5.73
C PRO A 220 3.89 9.18 6.10
N GLY A 221 4.73 9.91 5.38
CA GLY A 221 6.18 9.88 5.56
C GLY A 221 6.70 10.27 6.94
N HIS A 222 5.86 10.93 7.77
CA HIS A 222 6.23 11.18 9.16
C HIS A 222 6.35 9.90 10.01
N GLY A 223 5.91 8.72 9.49
CA GLY A 223 6.01 7.44 10.17
C GLY A 223 5.36 7.41 11.56
N TRP A 224 5.83 6.56 12.43
CA TRP A 224 5.36 6.41 13.81
C TRP A 224 6.00 7.44 14.74
N ASP A 225 5.29 7.83 15.82
CA ASP A 225 5.89 8.58 16.93
C ASP A 225 6.72 7.64 17.81
N TYR A 226 8.02 7.56 17.55
CA TYR A 226 8.93 6.69 18.32
C TYR A 226 9.07 7.09 19.79
N THR A 227 8.58 8.26 20.21
CA THR A 227 8.49 8.58 21.64
C THR A 227 7.51 7.67 22.39
N ALA A 228 6.61 6.98 21.70
CA ALA A 228 5.71 5.95 22.26
C ALA A 228 6.49 4.80 22.93
N LEU A 229 7.72 4.52 22.49
CA LEU A 229 8.61 3.51 23.08
C LEU A 229 8.99 3.81 24.54
N GLU A 230 8.76 5.03 25.04
CA GLU A 230 8.84 5.38 26.46
C GLU A 230 7.95 4.46 27.31
N THR A 231 6.87 3.90 26.74
CA THR A 231 5.98 2.92 27.41
C THR A 231 6.74 1.63 27.72
N ALA A 232 7.56 1.13 26.78
CA ALA A 232 8.42 -0.03 27.01
C ALA A 232 9.53 0.28 28.05
N TYR A 233 10.13 1.47 28.01
CA TYR A 233 11.09 1.92 29.01
C TYR A 233 10.49 1.89 30.43
N ARG A 234 9.22 2.22 30.57
CA ARG A 234 8.49 2.20 31.86
C ARG A 234 8.05 0.80 32.30
N GLY A 235 8.36 -0.23 31.53
CA GLY A 235 7.98 -1.62 31.79
C GLY A 235 6.54 -1.94 31.45
N GLY A 236 6.00 -1.27 30.41
CA GLY A 236 4.68 -1.58 29.87
C GLY A 236 4.59 -3.00 29.30
N THR A 237 3.41 -3.57 29.34
CA THR A 237 3.09 -4.82 28.65
C THR A 237 3.16 -4.64 27.14
N VAL A 238 3.20 -5.75 26.41
CA VAL A 238 3.19 -5.74 24.94
C VAL A 238 1.99 -4.96 24.38
N ASP A 239 0.80 -5.21 24.92
CA ASP A 239 -0.43 -4.53 24.47
C ASP A 239 -0.38 -3.02 24.78
N GLU A 240 0.16 -2.62 25.94
CA GLU A 240 0.34 -1.20 26.26
C GLU A 240 1.37 -0.52 25.36
N VAL A 241 2.42 -1.23 24.92
CA VAL A 241 3.39 -0.69 23.96
C VAL A 241 2.76 -0.55 22.58
N ALA A 242 2.04 -1.57 22.11
CA ALA A 242 1.35 -1.53 20.82
C ALA A 242 0.30 -0.40 20.78
N SER A 243 -0.55 -0.27 21.82
CA SER A 243 -1.52 0.83 21.89
C SER A 243 -0.84 2.20 21.97
N ALA A 244 0.30 2.33 22.64
CA ALA A 244 1.04 3.59 22.67
C ALA A 244 1.60 3.99 21.31
N ILE A 245 2.03 3.01 20.49
CA ILE A 245 2.44 3.25 19.10
C ILE A 245 1.25 3.76 18.28
N ILE A 246 0.11 3.07 18.35
CA ILE A 246 -1.12 3.47 17.62
C ILE A 246 -1.58 4.87 18.04
N ASP A 247 -1.65 5.15 19.34
CA ASP A 247 -2.02 6.48 19.86
C ASP A 247 -1.02 7.57 19.43
N GLY A 248 0.28 7.24 19.43
CA GLY A 248 1.36 8.13 18.98
C GLY A 248 1.20 8.49 17.51
N PHE A 249 1.07 7.49 16.65
CA PHE A 249 0.85 7.65 15.22
C PHE A 249 -0.39 8.50 14.91
N ALA A 250 -1.53 8.18 15.54
CA ALA A 250 -2.76 8.96 15.37
C ALA A 250 -2.60 10.44 15.78
N ASN A 251 -1.86 10.70 16.89
CA ASN A 251 -1.60 12.07 17.34
C ASN A 251 -0.64 12.82 16.41
N GLN A 252 0.35 12.13 15.85
CA GLN A 252 1.30 12.70 14.90
C GLN A 252 0.61 13.02 13.58
N ALA A 253 -0.21 12.10 13.06
CA ALA A 253 -1.06 12.32 11.89
C ALA A 253 -1.97 13.55 12.07
N LEU A 254 -2.65 13.66 13.21
CA LEU A 254 -3.47 14.84 13.54
C LEU A 254 -2.64 16.13 13.57
N ALA A 255 -1.41 16.09 14.06
CA ALA A 255 -0.53 17.25 14.10
C ALA A 255 0.01 17.64 12.73
N SER A 256 0.16 16.68 11.84
CA SER A 256 0.65 16.83 10.46
C SER A 256 -0.47 17.09 9.44
N GLY A 257 -1.75 16.84 9.82
CA GLY A 257 -2.92 17.02 8.95
C GLY A 257 -3.18 15.83 8.01
N THR A 258 -2.64 14.64 8.34
CA THR A 258 -2.78 13.40 7.56
C THR A 258 -3.75 12.40 8.21
N GLU A 259 -4.46 12.80 9.28
CA GLU A 259 -5.32 11.92 10.08
C GLU A 259 -6.49 11.30 9.33
N ASN A 260 -6.79 11.79 8.13
CA ASN A 260 -7.97 11.33 7.39
C ASN A 260 -7.73 10.05 6.56
N GLU A 261 -6.49 9.72 6.23
CA GLU A 261 -6.14 8.61 5.33
C GLU A 261 -5.42 7.46 6.01
N ILE A 262 -5.10 7.60 7.29
CA ILE A 262 -4.31 6.61 8.04
C ILE A 262 -5.10 5.37 8.42
N THR A 263 -4.38 4.28 8.56
CA THR A 263 -4.75 3.10 9.35
C THR A 263 -3.55 2.63 10.15
N LEU A 264 -3.76 2.08 11.33
CA LEU A 264 -2.76 1.30 12.05
C LEU A 264 -3.48 0.34 12.98
N SER A 265 -3.08 -0.92 13.03
CA SER A 265 -3.72 -1.94 13.85
C SER A 265 -2.73 -2.77 14.65
N SER A 266 -3.14 -3.21 15.84
CA SER A 266 -2.46 -4.21 16.67
C SER A 266 -3.19 -5.53 16.60
N VAL A 267 -2.51 -6.57 16.13
CA VAL A 267 -3.06 -7.89 15.86
C VAL A 267 -2.45 -8.93 16.80
N ASP A 268 -3.28 -9.72 17.47
CA ASP A 268 -2.87 -10.86 18.29
C ASP A 268 -2.51 -12.07 17.42
N LEU A 269 -1.22 -12.25 17.16
CA LEU A 269 -0.72 -13.37 16.38
C LEU A 269 -0.77 -14.71 17.14
N THR A 270 -0.85 -14.71 18.46
CA THR A 270 -0.90 -15.97 19.26
C THR A 270 -2.18 -16.77 19.01
N ASN A 271 -3.23 -16.11 18.52
CA ASN A 271 -4.52 -16.70 18.18
C ASN A 271 -4.82 -16.72 16.68
N PHE A 272 -3.84 -16.37 15.83
CA PHE A 272 -4.04 -16.19 14.38
C PHE A 272 -4.49 -17.46 13.65
N ALA A 273 -4.18 -18.64 14.16
CA ALA A 273 -4.64 -19.93 13.60
C ALA A 273 -6.18 -20.03 13.45
N ALA A 274 -6.95 -19.26 14.24
CA ALA A 274 -8.40 -19.18 14.09
C ALA A 274 -8.80 -18.42 12.82
N VAL A 275 -8.06 -17.36 12.47
CA VAL A 275 -8.25 -16.60 11.21
C VAL A 275 -7.84 -17.43 10.02
N ASP A 276 -6.67 -18.11 10.06
CA ASP A 276 -6.24 -19.03 9.00
C ASP A 276 -7.33 -20.08 8.72
N THR A 277 -7.92 -20.66 9.78
CA THR A 277 -8.99 -21.64 9.63
C THR A 277 -10.23 -21.04 9.01
N ALA A 278 -10.67 -19.87 9.51
CA ALA A 278 -11.87 -19.21 9.01
C ALA A 278 -11.72 -18.79 7.53
N VAL A 279 -10.57 -18.24 7.14
CA VAL A 279 -10.28 -17.87 5.74
C VAL A 279 -10.21 -19.10 4.85
N SER A 280 -9.60 -20.20 5.32
CA SER A 280 -9.55 -21.46 4.56
C SER A 280 -10.95 -22.05 4.33
N GLU A 281 -11.81 -22.06 5.35
CA GLU A 281 -13.19 -22.57 5.25
C GLU A 281 -14.01 -21.66 4.33
N PHE A 282 -13.83 -20.36 4.40
CA PHE A 282 -14.49 -19.39 3.55
C PHE A 282 -14.04 -19.53 2.08
N ALA A 283 -12.73 -19.62 1.80
CA ALA A 283 -12.20 -19.86 0.47
C ALA A 283 -12.74 -21.16 -0.14
N ALA A 284 -12.80 -22.24 0.66
CA ALA A 284 -13.35 -23.52 0.20
C ALA A 284 -14.86 -23.42 -0.12
N ALA A 285 -15.64 -22.73 0.71
CA ALA A 285 -17.08 -22.52 0.48
C ALA A 285 -17.34 -21.67 -0.77
N LEU A 286 -16.57 -20.59 -0.95
CA LEU A 286 -16.63 -19.75 -2.16
C LEU A 286 -16.27 -20.56 -3.41
N THR A 287 -15.23 -21.39 -3.35
CA THR A 287 -14.79 -22.26 -4.47
C THR A 287 -15.90 -23.27 -4.82
N GLU A 288 -16.48 -23.95 -3.84
CA GLU A 288 -17.57 -24.94 -4.06
C GLU A 288 -18.81 -24.30 -4.66
N ARG A 289 -19.11 -23.04 -4.30
CA ARG A 289 -20.32 -22.31 -4.69
C ARG A 289 -20.07 -21.23 -5.74
N VAL A 290 -18.88 -21.20 -6.36
CA VAL A 290 -18.47 -20.09 -7.22
C VAL A 290 -19.49 -19.75 -8.30
N SER A 291 -20.13 -20.73 -8.92
CA SER A 291 -21.15 -20.51 -9.96
C SER A 291 -22.39 -19.75 -9.46
N ASP A 292 -22.68 -19.84 -8.17
CA ASP A 292 -23.86 -19.23 -7.57
C ASP A 292 -23.53 -17.88 -6.93
N VAL A 293 -22.29 -17.71 -6.41
CA VAL A 293 -21.90 -16.53 -5.62
C VAL A 293 -21.01 -15.54 -6.37
N ALA A 294 -20.33 -15.92 -7.47
CA ALA A 294 -19.35 -15.07 -8.14
C ALA A 294 -19.90 -13.68 -8.55
N PRO A 295 -21.13 -13.53 -9.07
CA PRO A 295 -21.67 -12.21 -9.38
C PRO A 295 -21.84 -11.32 -8.14
N THR A 296 -22.21 -11.92 -7.00
CA THR A 296 -22.31 -11.19 -5.73
C THR A 296 -20.95 -10.80 -5.21
N VAL A 297 -19.99 -11.74 -5.22
CA VAL A 297 -18.59 -11.47 -4.85
C VAL A 297 -18.02 -10.31 -5.68
N GLY A 298 -18.24 -10.30 -6.99
CA GLY A 298 -17.75 -9.22 -7.86
C GLY A 298 -18.32 -7.84 -7.49
N ARG A 299 -19.62 -7.76 -7.20
CA ARG A 299 -20.24 -6.49 -6.76
C ARG A 299 -19.71 -6.05 -5.40
N THR A 300 -19.63 -6.98 -4.45
CA THR A 300 -19.08 -6.70 -3.13
C THR A 300 -17.62 -6.24 -3.22
N LEU A 301 -16.81 -6.92 -4.04
CA LEU A 301 -15.42 -6.54 -4.25
C LEU A 301 -15.27 -5.09 -4.75
N ALA A 302 -16.15 -4.67 -5.67
CA ALA A 302 -16.14 -3.31 -6.21
C ALA A 302 -16.52 -2.23 -5.17
N SER A 303 -17.31 -2.59 -4.15
CA SER A 303 -17.71 -1.68 -3.05
C SER A 303 -16.85 -1.81 -1.80
N THR A 304 -16.04 -2.86 -1.69
CA THR A 304 -15.17 -3.08 -0.52
C THR A 304 -14.03 -2.05 -0.49
N LEU A 305 -13.77 -1.50 0.69
CA LEU A 305 -12.65 -0.59 0.93
C LEU A 305 -11.33 -1.22 0.43
N GLY A 306 -10.65 -0.51 -0.46
CA GLY A 306 -9.36 -0.88 -1.04
C GLY A 306 -8.25 -0.02 -0.48
N PHE A 307 -7.04 -0.53 -0.50
CA PHE A 307 -5.84 0.14 0.00
C PHE A 307 -4.75 0.15 -1.07
N GLY A 308 -3.95 1.21 -1.13
CA GLY A 308 -2.91 1.40 -2.14
C GLY A 308 -3.47 1.42 -3.56
N SER A 309 -4.67 1.98 -3.75
CA SER A 309 -5.35 2.01 -5.04
C SER A 309 -4.63 2.94 -6.02
N ASN A 310 -4.58 2.56 -7.30
CA ASN A 310 -4.01 3.37 -8.36
C ASN A 310 -4.99 3.49 -9.54
N PRO A 311 -5.17 4.69 -10.14
CA PRO A 311 -6.01 4.89 -11.33
C PRO A 311 -5.58 4.05 -12.53
N ASP A 312 -4.30 3.71 -12.64
CA ASP A 312 -3.83 2.71 -13.60
C ASP A 312 -3.89 1.33 -12.94
N PRO A 313 -4.80 0.45 -13.33
CA PRO A 313 -4.99 -0.84 -12.67
C PRO A 313 -3.80 -1.80 -12.80
N ARG A 314 -2.78 -1.44 -13.58
CA ARG A 314 -1.51 -2.21 -13.63
C ARG A 314 -0.60 -1.96 -12.44
N TYR A 315 -0.83 -0.85 -11.74
CA TYR A 315 -0.06 -0.42 -10.57
C TYR A 315 -0.89 -0.48 -9.27
N ASP A 316 -2.16 -0.89 -9.35
CA ASP A 316 -3.01 -1.12 -8.18
C ASP A 316 -2.53 -2.37 -7.43
N VAL A 317 -2.32 -2.26 -6.13
CA VAL A 317 -1.87 -3.39 -5.29
C VAL A 317 -2.95 -4.41 -5.02
N ASN A 318 -4.20 -4.10 -5.35
CA ASN A 318 -5.36 -4.98 -5.24
C ASN A 318 -5.62 -5.52 -3.83
N MET A 319 -5.32 -4.73 -2.80
CA MET A 319 -5.61 -5.08 -1.41
C MET A 319 -7.00 -4.61 -1.01
N LYS A 320 -7.78 -5.48 -0.39
CA LYS A 320 -9.16 -5.23 0.06
C LYS A 320 -9.32 -5.52 1.54
N ASP A 321 -10.14 -4.74 2.24
CA ASP A 321 -10.44 -5.01 3.64
C ASP A 321 -11.13 -6.37 3.79
N LEU A 322 -10.48 -7.30 4.48
CA LEU A 322 -10.96 -8.67 4.60
C LEU A 322 -12.25 -8.77 5.43
N GLY A 323 -12.35 -7.98 6.49
CA GLY A 323 -13.52 -8.02 7.36
C GLY A 323 -14.75 -7.39 6.71
N ILE A 324 -14.57 -6.27 5.97
CA ILE A 324 -15.66 -5.65 5.19
C ILE A 324 -16.11 -6.61 4.09
N LEU A 325 -15.17 -7.14 3.28
CA LEU A 325 -15.47 -8.09 2.22
C LEU A 325 -16.29 -9.28 2.72
N ALA A 326 -15.82 -9.93 3.78
CA ALA A 326 -16.52 -11.06 4.36
C ALA A 326 -17.87 -10.65 4.95
N GLY A 327 -17.96 -9.50 5.62
CA GLY A 327 -19.19 -9.01 6.22
C GLY A 327 -20.29 -8.72 5.19
N GLU A 328 -19.96 -8.11 4.08
CA GLU A 328 -20.91 -7.84 2.98
C GLU A 328 -21.31 -9.15 2.28
N ILE A 329 -20.36 -10.04 2.00
CA ILE A 329 -20.67 -11.36 1.42
C ILE A 329 -21.61 -12.15 2.34
N SER A 330 -21.47 -12.06 3.67
CA SER A 330 -22.34 -12.78 4.61
C SER A 330 -23.80 -12.34 4.51
N VAL A 331 -24.04 -11.09 4.12
CA VAL A 331 -25.40 -10.52 3.93
C VAL A 331 -25.98 -10.87 2.57
N ASP A 332 -25.17 -10.79 1.53
CA ASP A 332 -25.63 -10.82 0.14
C ASP A 332 -25.52 -12.22 -0.50
N ALA A 333 -24.68 -13.11 0.03
CA ALA A 333 -24.51 -14.49 -0.44
C ALA A 333 -24.80 -15.51 0.69
N LEU A 334 -26.09 -15.73 0.95
CA LEU A 334 -26.56 -16.57 2.08
C LEU A 334 -26.02 -18.00 2.09
N ASP A 335 -25.59 -18.52 0.93
CA ASP A 335 -25.08 -19.89 0.80
C ASP A 335 -23.67 -20.07 1.38
N VAL A 336 -22.96 -18.98 1.69
CA VAL A 336 -21.62 -18.93 2.30
C VAL A 336 -21.57 -18.00 3.52
N ALA A 337 -22.73 -17.59 4.02
CA ALA A 337 -22.84 -16.60 5.09
C ALA A 337 -22.21 -17.05 6.41
N ASP A 338 -22.34 -18.33 6.77
CA ASP A 338 -21.81 -18.86 8.03
C ASP A 338 -20.27 -18.82 8.06
N GLU A 339 -19.62 -19.12 6.93
CA GLU A 339 -18.15 -19.08 6.75
C GLU A 339 -17.65 -17.63 6.68
N ALA A 340 -18.33 -16.77 5.95
CA ALA A 340 -18.03 -15.33 5.90
C ALA A 340 -18.14 -14.67 7.29
N ASP A 341 -19.21 -14.92 8.02
CA ASP A 341 -19.38 -14.48 9.39
C ASP A 341 -18.29 -15.03 10.34
N ALA A 342 -17.75 -16.23 10.08
CA ALA A 342 -16.65 -16.78 10.86
C ALA A 342 -15.36 -15.97 10.68
N VAL A 343 -15.07 -15.50 9.45
CA VAL A 343 -13.94 -14.59 9.19
C VAL A 343 -14.09 -13.28 9.95
N VAL A 344 -15.27 -12.65 9.88
CA VAL A 344 -15.54 -11.39 10.62
C VAL A 344 -15.33 -11.57 12.11
N ARG A 345 -15.84 -12.66 12.69
CA ARG A 345 -15.65 -12.94 14.13
C ARG A 345 -14.18 -13.17 14.46
N ALA A 346 -13.46 -13.94 13.65
CA ALA A 346 -12.06 -14.25 13.89
C ALA A 346 -11.19 -12.98 13.86
N ILE A 347 -11.42 -12.06 12.92
CA ILE A 347 -10.73 -10.76 12.86
C ILE A 347 -11.05 -9.92 14.10
N ASN A 348 -12.33 -9.80 14.46
CA ASN A 348 -12.73 -9.03 15.64
C ASN A 348 -12.13 -9.57 16.95
N ASP A 349 -11.84 -10.87 17.03
CA ASP A 349 -11.26 -11.49 18.22
C ASP A 349 -9.76 -11.23 18.36
N ILE A 350 -9.04 -10.92 17.24
CA ILE A 350 -7.58 -10.77 17.24
C ILE A 350 -7.10 -9.32 17.04
N VAL A 351 -7.89 -8.44 16.44
CA VAL A 351 -7.55 -7.02 16.35
C VAL A 351 -7.83 -6.37 17.69
N LEU A 352 -6.76 -6.08 18.44
CA LEU A 352 -6.84 -5.64 19.83
C LEU A 352 -7.04 -4.13 19.95
N ASP A 353 -6.42 -3.38 19.06
CA ASP A 353 -6.49 -1.93 19.00
C ASP A 353 -6.25 -1.46 17.57
N LYS A 354 -6.84 -0.34 17.18
CA LYS A 354 -6.62 0.24 15.86
C LYS A 354 -7.03 1.70 15.77
N VAL A 355 -6.49 2.40 14.80
CA VAL A 355 -6.96 3.70 14.32
C VAL A 355 -7.32 3.57 12.84
N ASP A 356 -8.36 4.28 12.43
CA ASP A 356 -8.75 4.50 11.05
C ASP A 356 -9.10 5.98 10.85
N GLY A 357 -8.72 6.52 9.71
CA GLY A 357 -9.03 7.88 9.30
C GLY A 357 -10.48 8.04 8.84
N GLN A 358 -10.81 9.20 8.30
CA GLN A 358 -12.15 9.42 7.77
C GLN A 358 -12.33 8.72 6.42
N ALA A 359 -11.31 8.73 5.54
CA ALA A 359 -11.33 8.06 4.24
C ALA A 359 -11.25 6.52 4.36
N THR A 360 -10.62 6.03 5.42
CA THR A 360 -10.46 4.60 5.70
C THR A 360 -11.43 4.09 6.77
N ARG A 361 -12.50 4.87 7.03
CA ARG A 361 -13.46 4.58 8.11
C ARG A 361 -14.05 3.20 8.00
N GLY A 362 -13.96 2.46 9.10
CA GLY A 362 -14.48 1.10 9.19
C GLY A 362 -13.46 0.03 8.81
N ALA A 363 -12.26 0.41 8.41
CA ALA A 363 -11.16 -0.52 8.19
C ALA A 363 -11.05 -1.51 9.37
N THR A 364 -10.97 -2.81 9.07
CA THR A 364 -11.10 -3.85 10.10
C THR A 364 -9.78 -4.29 10.70
N GLY A 365 -8.66 -3.82 10.17
CA GLY A 365 -7.30 -4.04 10.66
C GLY A 365 -6.52 -5.12 9.91
N LEU A 366 -7.14 -5.78 8.93
CA LEU A 366 -6.46 -6.70 8.01
C LEU A 366 -7.04 -6.59 6.61
N SER A 367 -6.18 -6.45 5.61
CA SER A 367 -6.54 -6.57 4.19
C SER A 367 -6.18 -7.95 3.63
N ILE A 368 -6.65 -8.25 2.42
CA ILE A 368 -6.34 -9.48 1.68
C ILE A 368 -6.21 -9.16 0.19
N TYR A 369 -5.32 -9.86 -0.51
CA TYR A 369 -5.13 -9.69 -1.94
C TYR A 369 -6.31 -10.23 -2.74
N PHE A 370 -6.94 -9.34 -3.54
CA PHE A 370 -8.05 -9.73 -4.41
C PHE A 370 -8.15 -8.81 -5.65
N PRO A 371 -7.42 -9.07 -6.73
CA PRO A 371 -7.60 -8.38 -8.00
C PRO A 371 -9.00 -8.56 -8.57
N ALA A 372 -9.61 -7.47 -9.04
CA ALA A 372 -10.96 -7.53 -9.63
C ALA A 372 -11.01 -8.38 -10.91
N SER A 373 -9.88 -8.52 -11.62
CA SER A 373 -9.79 -9.31 -12.86
C SER A 373 -8.55 -10.19 -12.86
N GLY A 374 -8.68 -11.39 -13.42
CA GLY A 374 -7.58 -12.35 -13.56
C GLY A 374 -6.39 -11.87 -14.40
N GLN A 375 -6.56 -10.80 -15.18
CA GLN A 375 -5.44 -10.18 -15.92
C GLN A 375 -4.45 -9.46 -14.99
N TYR A 376 -4.89 -9.06 -13.80
CA TYR A 376 -4.07 -8.40 -12.77
C TYR A 376 -3.62 -9.34 -11.65
N TYR A 377 -4.01 -10.62 -11.74
CA TYR A 377 -3.56 -11.63 -10.79
C TYR A 377 -2.08 -11.94 -11.01
N ASP A 378 -1.28 -11.77 -9.94
CA ASP A 378 0.12 -12.17 -9.96
C ASP A 378 0.27 -13.65 -9.59
N PRO A 379 0.81 -14.50 -10.48
CA PRO A 379 1.01 -15.92 -10.19
C PRO A 379 1.97 -16.21 -9.04
N ALA A 380 2.82 -15.26 -8.64
CA ALA A 380 3.71 -15.42 -7.48
C ALA A 380 2.91 -15.51 -6.17
N TYR A 381 1.71 -14.92 -6.12
CA TYR A 381 0.82 -14.97 -4.96
C TYR A 381 0.45 -16.40 -4.53
N ALA A 382 0.39 -17.34 -5.46
CA ALA A 382 0.06 -18.74 -5.15
C ALA A 382 1.01 -19.36 -4.09
N ALA A 383 2.28 -18.94 -4.06
CA ALA A 383 3.24 -19.43 -3.07
C ALA A 383 2.95 -18.89 -1.65
N VAL A 384 2.38 -17.71 -1.53
CA VAL A 384 2.03 -17.07 -0.27
C VAL A 384 0.71 -17.64 0.28
N ALA A 385 -0.27 -17.87 -0.60
CA ALA A 385 -1.61 -18.33 -0.24
C ALA A 385 -1.76 -19.86 -0.10
N GLU A 386 -0.70 -20.63 -0.29
CA GLU A 386 -0.73 -22.11 -0.27
C GLU A 386 -1.41 -22.71 0.98
N ARG A 387 -1.31 -22.02 2.12
CA ARG A 387 -1.85 -22.50 3.39
C ARG A 387 -3.38 -22.48 3.48
N THR A 388 -4.04 -21.55 2.77
CA THR A 388 -5.47 -21.27 2.94
C THR A 388 -6.33 -21.65 1.75
N GLY A 389 -5.72 -21.86 0.58
CA GLY A 389 -6.45 -22.11 -0.67
C GLY A 389 -7.17 -20.86 -1.21
N TRP A 390 -6.79 -19.68 -0.74
CA TRP A 390 -7.35 -18.42 -1.26
C TRP A 390 -6.99 -18.22 -2.75
N ASP A 391 -5.78 -18.59 -3.16
CA ASP A 391 -5.34 -18.61 -4.56
C ASP A 391 -6.17 -19.57 -5.43
N GLU A 392 -6.58 -20.74 -4.90
CA GLU A 392 -7.48 -21.66 -5.58
C GLU A 392 -8.86 -21.04 -5.79
N PHE A 393 -9.38 -20.33 -4.78
CA PHE A 393 -10.62 -19.58 -4.92
C PHE A 393 -10.48 -18.49 -5.99
N LEU A 394 -9.45 -17.63 -5.93
CA LEU A 394 -9.23 -16.57 -6.92
C LEU A 394 -9.18 -17.14 -8.35
N THR A 395 -8.40 -18.20 -8.56
CA THR A 395 -8.29 -18.86 -9.86
C THR A 395 -9.66 -19.39 -10.33
N THR A 396 -10.42 -20.03 -9.43
CA THR A 396 -11.75 -20.58 -9.75
C THR A 396 -12.75 -19.45 -10.05
N TYR A 397 -12.66 -18.34 -9.33
CA TYR A 397 -13.48 -17.15 -9.56
C TYR A 397 -13.23 -16.55 -10.95
N TYR A 398 -11.97 -16.38 -11.36
CA TYR A 398 -11.62 -15.89 -12.69
C TYR A 398 -12.01 -16.87 -13.80
N GLU A 399 -11.89 -18.19 -13.55
CA GLU A 399 -12.37 -19.21 -14.48
C GLU A 399 -13.89 -19.15 -14.65
N ALA A 400 -14.65 -18.92 -13.58
CA ALA A 400 -16.10 -18.75 -13.64
C ALA A 400 -16.48 -17.52 -14.46
N GLY A 401 -15.78 -16.40 -14.30
CA GLY A 401 -15.92 -15.21 -15.13
C GLY A 401 -15.69 -15.49 -16.63
N GLY A 402 -14.64 -16.28 -16.95
CA GLY A 402 -14.37 -16.72 -18.32
C GLY A 402 -15.42 -17.68 -18.91
N GLN A 403 -16.31 -18.23 -18.08
CA GLN A 403 -17.38 -19.15 -18.49
C GLN A 403 -18.77 -18.49 -18.57
N ILE A 404 -18.89 -17.18 -18.34
CA ILE A 404 -20.13 -16.45 -18.52
C ILE A 404 -20.67 -16.71 -19.93
N SER A 405 -21.95 -17.09 -20.03
CA SER A 405 -22.55 -17.45 -21.31
C SER A 405 -22.62 -16.22 -22.24
N GLN A 406 -22.48 -16.41 -23.53
CA GLN A 406 -22.47 -15.32 -24.50
C GLN A 406 -23.74 -14.46 -24.47
N GLY A 407 -24.85 -15.02 -23.96
CA GLY A 407 -26.12 -14.28 -23.81
C GLY A 407 -26.17 -13.39 -22.57
N ASP A 408 -25.31 -13.68 -21.61
CA ASP A 408 -25.23 -13.01 -20.31
C ASP A 408 -23.99 -12.07 -20.21
N LEU A 409 -23.20 -11.96 -21.31
CA LEU A 409 -22.13 -10.99 -21.42
C LEU A 409 -22.69 -9.56 -21.56
N PRO A 410 -22.03 -8.54 -21.02
CA PRO A 410 -22.43 -7.16 -21.19
C PRO A 410 -22.41 -6.77 -22.67
N ALA A 411 -23.51 -6.21 -23.15
CA ALA A 411 -23.64 -5.70 -24.53
C ALA A 411 -24.72 -4.63 -24.58
N PHE A 412 -24.36 -3.42 -24.99
CA PHE A 412 -25.34 -2.34 -25.15
C PHE A 412 -26.28 -2.59 -26.35
N VAL A 413 -27.53 -2.23 -26.17
CA VAL A 413 -28.60 -2.39 -27.20
C VAL A 413 -28.41 -1.38 -28.33
N SER A 414 -27.83 -0.21 -28.05
CA SER A 414 -27.50 0.85 -29.01
C SER A 414 -25.96 1.01 -29.08
N ASN A 415 -25.48 1.49 -30.22
CA ASN A 415 -24.09 1.88 -30.36
C ASN A 415 -23.80 3.29 -29.82
N ASP A 416 -24.83 4.09 -29.59
CA ASP A 416 -24.72 5.46 -29.12
C ASP A 416 -25.33 5.58 -27.72
N ALA A 417 -24.66 6.29 -26.82
CA ALA A 417 -25.21 6.67 -25.53
C ALA A 417 -26.35 7.69 -25.70
N THR A 418 -27.34 7.59 -24.82
CA THR A 418 -28.37 8.63 -24.71
C THR A 418 -27.84 9.74 -23.83
N VAL A 419 -27.90 10.98 -24.30
CA VAL A 419 -27.36 12.15 -23.61
C VAL A 419 -28.39 13.26 -23.52
N GLU A 420 -28.46 13.95 -22.37
CA GLU A 420 -29.36 15.06 -22.14
C GLU A 420 -28.65 16.14 -21.32
N PHE A 421 -28.64 17.38 -21.85
CA PHE A 421 -28.15 18.52 -21.09
C PHE A 421 -29.25 19.04 -20.15
N ALA A 422 -29.06 18.89 -18.86
CA ALA A 422 -29.95 19.38 -17.82
C ALA A 422 -29.17 19.69 -16.54
N ASP A 423 -29.74 20.48 -15.66
CA ASP A 423 -29.22 20.80 -14.32
C ASP A 423 -27.76 21.33 -14.31
N GLY A 424 -27.36 21.98 -15.40
CA GLY A 424 -26.02 22.54 -15.57
C GLY A 424 -24.95 21.54 -15.98
N GLY A 425 -25.33 20.31 -16.34
CA GLY A 425 -24.42 19.24 -16.74
C GLY A 425 -25.00 18.37 -17.85
N LEU A 426 -24.47 17.17 -17.97
CA LEU A 426 -24.81 16.17 -18.96
C LEU A 426 -25.23 14.88 -18.26
N TYR A 427 -26.46 14.44 -18.46
CA TYR A 427 -26.90 13.08 -18.14
C TYR A 427 -26.53 12.15 -19.29
N VAL A 428 -25.87 11.05 -18.96
CA VAL A 428 -25.46 9.99 -19.90
C VAL A 428 -26.11 8.70 -19.47
N SER A 429 -26.74 7.98 -20.39
CA SER A 429 -27.32 6.66 -20.10
C SER A 429 -27.18 5.72 -21.28
N GLY A 430 -27.17 4.43 -20.99
CA GLY A 430 -27.18 3.36 -21.99
C GLY A 430 -27.94 2.16 -21.47
N GLN A 431 -28.66 1.47 -22.38
CA GLN A 431 -29.34 0.22 -22.07
C GLN A 431 -28.51 -0.95 -22.61
N PHE A 432 -28.18 -1.90 -21.74
CA PHE A 432 -27.53 -3.17 -22.10
C PHE A 432 -28.49 -4.36 -21.90
N GLY A 433 -28.05 -5.57 -22.28
CA GLY A 433 -28.87 -6.77 -22.13
C GLY A 433 -29.24 -7.02 -20.67
N ALA A 434 -30.54 -7.12 -20.39
CA ALA A 434 -31.04 -7.29 -19.02
C ALA A 434 -30.54 -8.57 -18.34
N GLU A 435 -30.21 -9.60 -19.11
CA GLU A 435 -29.66 -10.87 -18.61
C GLU A 435 -28.25 -10.71 -18.04
N ALA A 436 -27.48 -9.70 -18.51
CA ALA A 436 -26.15 -9.39 -18.02
C ALA A 436 -26.16 -8.63 -16.69
N GLU A 437 -27.25 -7.95 -16.31
CA GLU A 437 -27.32 -7.05 -15.15
C GLU A 437 -26.86 -7.71 -13.86
N ALA A 438 -27.22 -8.97 -13.64
CA ALA A 438 -26.84 -9.72 -12.44
C ALA A 438 -25.33 -9.95 -12.34
N ASN A 439 -24.62 -9.97 -13.47
CA ASN A 439 -23.17 -10.22 -13.53
C ASN A 439 -22.34 -8.93 -13.48
N ILE A 440 -22.94 -7.75 -13.67
CA ILE A 440 -22.21 -6.48 -13.63
C ILE A 440 -21.69 -6.24 -12.21
N SER A 441 -20.40 -6.02 -12.12
CA SER A 441 -19.68 -5.65 -10.89
C SER A 441 -19.38 -4.16 -10.85
N GLU A 442 -19.06 -3.55 -12.01
CA GLU A 442 -18.60 -2.17 -12.07
C GLU A 442 -19.21 -1.43 -13.27
N SER A 443 -19.34 -0.12 -13.13
CA SER A 443 -19.73 0.78 -14.22
C SER A 443 -19.06 2.13 -14.06
N TYR A 444 -18.56 2.69 -15.17
CA TYR A 444 -17.81 3.95 -15.20
C TYR A 444 -18.26 4.86 -16.31
N LEU A 445 -18.16 6.15 -16.08
CA LEU A 445 -18.25 7.18 -17.10
C LEU A 445 -16.87 7.81 -17.30
N TYR A 446 -16.24 7.55 -18.44
CA TYR A 446 -15.07 8.27 -18.91
C TYR A 446 -15.48 9.50 -19.71
N TYR A 447 -14.74 10.60 -19.55
CA TYR A 447 -15.02 11.83 -20.29
C TYR A 447 -13.72 12.49 -20.76
N GLY A 448 -13.73 13.00 -22.00
CA GLY A 448 -12.54 13.56 -22.63
C GLY A 448 -12.86 14.49 -23.79
N LEU A 449 -11.85 15.16 -24.30
CA LEU A 449 -11.93 16.08 -25.42
C LEU A 449 -11.53 15.36 -26.72
N LEU A 450 -12.39 15.46 -27.74
CA LEU A 450 -12.09 14.97 -29.07
C LEU A 450 -11.26 16.02 -29.84
N ASN A 451 -10.05 15.65 -30.18
CA ASN A 451 -9.10 16.48 -30.92
C ASN A 451 -9.38 16.47 -32.43
N ASP A 452 -8.79 17.42 -33.18
CA ASP A 452 -9.01 17.55 -34.62
C ASP A 452 -8.44 16.38 -35.44
N ASP A 453 -7.44 15.68 -34.90
CA ASP A 453 -6.82 14.49 -35.52
C ASP A 453 -7.60 13.19 -35.21
N GLY A 454 -8.64 13.27 -34.41
CA GLY A 454 -9.48 12.15 -34.00
C GLY A 454 -9.00 11.43 -32.74
N SER A 455 -7.91 11.86 -32.13
CA SER A 455 -7.50 11.39 -30.80
C SER A 455 -8.45 11.92 -29.73
N VAL A 456 -8.50 11.26 -28.58
CA VAL A 456 -9.27 11.71 -27.42
C VAL A 456 -8.32 11.91 -26.25
N THR A 457 -8.36 13.09 -25.66
CA THR A 457 -7.67 13.36 -24.41
C THR A 457 -8.67 13.20 -23.26
N TYR A 458 -8.58 12.09 -22.52
CA TYR A 458 -9.42 11.85 -21.36
C TYR A 458 -8.98 12.73 -20.21
N LEU A 459 -9.96 13.33 -19.55
CA LEU A 459 -9.79 14.27 -18.44
C LEU A 459 -10.20 13.65 -17.10
N GLY A 460 -10.76 12.45 -17.12
CA GLY A 460 -11.13 11.74 -15.92
C GLY A 460 -12.17 10.67 -16.14
N ASP A 461 -12.45 9.99 -15.05
CA ASP A 461 -13.52 9.00 -14.91
C ASP A 461 -14.27 9.19 -13.58
N LYS A 462 -15.39 8.54 -13.48
CA LYS A 462 -16.18 8.43 -12.27
C LYS A 462 -17.09 7.21 -12.32
N ALA A 463 -17.48 6.72 -11.17
CA ALA A 463 -18.47 5.64 -11.07
C ALA A 463 -19.80 6.03 -11.71
N ALA A 464 -20.45 5.05 -12.34
CA ALA A 464 -21.78 5.15 -12.91
C ALA A 464 -22.73 4.18 -12.20
N GLU A 465 -24.00 4.54 -12.13
CA GLU A 465 -25.04 3.71 -11.51
C GLU A 465 -25.53 2.64 -12.49
N VAL A 466 -25.78 1.44 -11.98
CA VAL A 466 -26.41 0.34 -12.71
C VAL A 466 -27.75 0.02 -12.07
N SER A 467 -28.79 -0.17 -12.89
CA SER A 467 -30.10 -0.64 -12.41
C SER A 467 -29.97 -2.01 -11.72
N ASN A 468 -30.87 -2.29 -10.80
CA ASN A 468 -30.96 -3.57 -10.10
C ASN A 468 -32.37 -4.20 -10.20
N ASP A 469 -33.15 -3.77 -11.21
CA ASP A 469 -34.55 -4.16 -11.40
C ASP A 469 -34.77 -5.02 -12.65
N GLY A 470 -33.69 -5.45 -13.30
CA GLY A 470 -33.73 -6.21 -14.54
C GLY A 470 -33.95 -5.34 -15.78
N SER A 471 -33.77 -4.02 -15.68
CA SER A 471 -33.92 -3.12 -16.84
C SER A 471 -32.65 -3.02 -17.70
N GLY A 472 -31.50 -3.38 -17.16
CA GLY A 472 -30.19 -3.30 -17.83
C GLY A 472 -29.82 -1.86 -18.21
N ILE A 473 -29.97 -0.92 -17.30
CA ILE A 473 -29.61 0.50 -17.53
C ILE A 473 -28.40 0.89 -16.73
N ALA A 474 -27.41 1.45 -17.41
CA ALA A 474 -26.32 2.20 -16.77
C ALA A 474 -26.51 3.70 -16.99
N SER A 475 -26.15 4.53 -16.00
CA SER A 475 -26.32 5.99 -16.10
C SER A 475 -25.35 6.75 -15.20
N ALA A 476 -24.99 7.97 -15.62
CA ALA A 476 -24.17 8.88 -14.86
C ALA A 476 -24.51 10.34 -15.16
N PHE A 477 -24.20 11.22 -14.22
CA PHE A 477 -24.25 12.67 -14.41
C PHE A 477 -22.83 13.24 -14.45
N TYR A 478 -22.55 14.10 -15.42
CA TYR A 478 -21.28 14.82 -15.56
C TYR A 478 -21.50 16.33 -15.54
N ASN A 479 -20.76 17.02 -14.67
CA ASN A 479 -20.91 18.47 -14.44
C ASN A 479 -20.25 19.36 -15.49
N LEU A 480 -19.69 18.80 -16.58
CA LEU A 480 -18.99 19.49 -17.66
C LEU A 480 -17.73 20.26 -17.19
N GLY A 481 -17.09 19.79 -16.14
CA GLY A 481 -15.85 20.35 -15.62
C GLY A 481 -14.66 19.40 -15.73
N TYR A 482 -13.46 19.93 -15.61
CA TYR A 482 -12.23 19.15 -15.51
C TYR A 482 -11.37 19.70 -14.36
N LEU A 483 -10.52 18.88 -13.80
CA LEU A 483 -9.59 19.29 -12.76
C LEU A 483 -8.48 20.16 -13.35
N GLN A 484 -8.21 21.27 -12.73
CA GLN A 484 -7.07 22.15 -12.98
C GLN A 484 -6.29 22.32 -11.69
N ILE A 485 -4.97 22.09 -11.75
CA ILE A 485 -4.04 22.32 -10.64
C ILE A 485 -3.25 23.58 -10.96
N SER A 486 -3.04 24.43 -9.96
CA SER A 486 -2.25 25.65 -10.07
C SER A 486 -1.30 25.79 -8.88
N ASP A 487 -0.07 26.28 -9.13
CA ASP A 487 0.90 26.66 -8.09
C ASP A 487 0.85 28.15 -7.74
N GLY A 488 -0.16 28.87 -8.29
CA GLY A 488 -0.34 30.32 -8.11
C GLY A 488 0.38 31.17 -9.16
N GLU A 489 1.30 30.62 -9.95
CA GLU A 489 1.95 31.26 -11.10
C GLU A 489 1.43 30.70 -12.43
N ASP A 490 1.39 29.37 -12.54
CA ASP A 490 0.91 28.64 -13.71
C ASP A 490 -0.25 27.71 -13.32
N SER A 491 -0.94 27.14 -14.31
CA SER A 491 -2.00 26.16 -14.10
C SER A 491 -2.06 25.12 -15.22
N LEU A 492 -2.27 23.86 -14.86
CA LEU A 492 -2.30 22.74 -15.80
C LEU A 492 -3.57 21.90 -15.58
N PRO A 493 -4.16 21.34 -16.66
CA PRO A 493 -5.23 20.35 -16.52
C PRO A 493 -4.64 19.04 -15.95
N ALA A 494 -5.48 18.27 -15.26
CA ALA A 494 -5.09 16.98 -14.72
C ALA A 494 -6.19 15.94 -14.99
N TYR A 495 -5.81 14.67 -15.06
CA TYR A 495 -6.76 13.57 -15.02
C TYR A 495 -7.34 13.46 -13.62
N LEU A 496 -8.65 13.29 -13.53
CA LEU A 496 -9.34 13.16 -12.27
C LEU A 496 -9.95 11.76 -12.18
N SER A 497 -9.35 10.89 -11.38
CA SER A 497 -10.02 9.68 -10.92
C SER A 497 -10.73 10.00 -9.61
N PHE A 498 -12.02 9.71 -9.53
CA PHE A 498 -12.85 10.11 -8.41
C PHE A 498 -13.54 8.89 -7.80
N ALA A 499 -13.20 8.61 -6.55
CA ALA A 499 -13.86 7.63 -5.71
C ALA A 499 -14.61 8.32 -4.57
N GLN A 500 -15.79 7.82 -4.22
CA GLN A 500 -16.59 8.34 -3.12
C GLN A 500 -16.99 7.21 -2.20
N ASP A 501 -16.78 7.41 -0.90
CA ASP A 501 -17.34 6.56 0.15
C ASP A 501 -18.54 7.28 0.78
N GLU A 502 -19.74 6.81 0.45
CA GLU A 502 -20.98 7.36 1.00
C GLU A 502 -21.10 7.08 2.50
N SER A 503 -20.52 5.99 3.00
CA SER A 503 -20.62 5.59 4.40
C SER A 503 -19.71 6.43 5.29
N ALA A 504 -18.53 6.75 4.83
CA ALA A 504 -17.59 7.66 5.49
C ALA A 504 -17.96 9.13 5.30
N GLY A 505 -18.67 9.47 4.21
CA GLY A 505 -18.96 10.85 3.82
C GLY A 505 -17.73 11.55 3.24
N THR A 506 -16.81 10.80 2.65
CA THR A 506 -15.59 11.30 2.03
C THR A 506 -15.54 10.98 0.55
N ALA A 507 -14.59 11.60 -0.13
CA ALA A 507 -14.22 11.25 -1.49
C ALA A 507 -12.70 11.40 -1.65
N THR A 508 -12.12 10.58 -2.50
CA THR A 508 -10.70 10.65 -2.87
C THR A 508 -10.58 11.06 -4.33
N ILE A 509 -9.68 11.99 -4.59
CA ILE A 509 -9.23 12.32 -5.94
C ILE A 509 -7.79 11.83 -6.06
N SER A 510 -7.55 10.99 -7.05
CA SER A 510 -6.21 10.52 -7.40
C SER A 510 -5.80 11.12 -8.75
N VAL A 511 -4.61 11.75 -8.78
CA VAL A 511 -4.06 12.42 -9.96
C VAL A 511 -2.71 11.82 -10.29
N PRO A 512 -2.57 11.06 -11.37
CA PRO A 512 -1.28 10.59 -11.83
C PRO A 512 -0.44 11.75 -12.36
N LEU A 513 0.83 11.79 -12.00
CA LEU A 513 1.77 12.83 -12.40
C LEU A 513 3.22 12.33 -12.46
N ASN A 514 4.08 13.09 -13.13
CA ASN A 514 5.52 12.93 -13.05
C ASN A 514 6.11 14.02 -12.14
N TYR A 515 6.98 13.61 -11.23
CA TYR A 515 7.77 14.51 -10.41
C TYR A 515 9.19 14.63 -10.94
N TYR A 516 9.76 15.84 -10.92
CA TYR A 516 11.11 16.16 -11.32
C TYR A 516 11.85 16.88 -10.21
N GLU A 517 12.99 16.35 -9.82
CA GLU A 517 13.88 16.97 -8.84
C GLU A 517 14.37 18.35 -9.28
N PRO A 518 14.69 19.28 -8.33
CA PRO A 518 15.31 20.54 -8.65
C PRO A 518 16.63 20.37 -9.40
N GLY A 519 16.71 20.92 -10.61
CA GLY A 519 17.91 20.83 -11.45
C GLY A 519 17.76 19.88 -12.63
N GLY A 520 16.66 19.18 -12.71
CA GLY A 520 16.30 18.27 -13.80
C GLY A 520 16.97 16.90 -13.67
N GLY A 521 16.44 15.93 -14.36
CA GLY A 521 16.85 14.54 -14.34
C GLY A 521 15.78 13.68 -14.98
N ASP A 522 15.78 12.40 -14.71
CA ASP A 522 14.69 11.50 -15.03
C ASP A 522 13.51 11.82 -14.10
N SER A 523 12.30 11.58 -14.55
CA SER A 523 11.09 11.77 -13.73
C SER A 523 10.85 10.58 -12.82
N THR A 524 10.25 10.85 -11.68
CA THR A 524 9.64 9.82 -10.81
C THR A 524 8.15 9.78 -11.08
N ASP A 525 7.62 8.59 -11.35
CA ASP A 525 6.18 8.37 -11.44
C ASP A 525 5.57 8.55 -10.05
N ALA A 526 4.56 9.42 -9.94
CA ALA A 526 3.96 9.77 -8.67
C ALA A 526 2.44 9.91 -8.79
N LEU A 527 1.78 9.80 -7.65
CA LEU A 527 0.35 9.99 -7.47
C LEU A 527 0.13 11.12 -6.47
N LEU A 528 -0.65 12.12 -6.84
CA LEU A 528 -1.18 13.10 -5.89
C LEU A 528 -2.54 12.61 -5.42
N GLU A 529 -2.69 12.39 -4.15
CA GLU A 529 -3.97 12.06 -3.54
C GLU A 529 -4.53 13.23 -2.74
N LEU A 530 -5.83 13.48 -2.93
CA LEU A 530 -6.59 14.50 -2.23
C LEU A 530 -7.77 13.83 -1.53
N GLY A 531 -7.74 13.82 -0.20
CA GLY A 531 -8.89 13.44 0.62
C GLY A 531 -9.88 14.62 0.73
N LEU A 532 -11.16 14.40 0.48
CA LEU A 532 -12.20 15.41 0.48
C LEU A 532 -13.34 15.07 1.44
N ASP A 533 -13.91 16.08 2.08
CA ASP A 533 -15.25 15.98 2.66
C ASP A 533 -16.29 16.00 1.52
N ALA A 534 -17.01 14.91 1.33
CA ALA A 534 -17.93 14.74 0.20
C ALA A 534 -19.11 15.72 0.20
N ALA A 535 -19.50 16.24 1.38
CA ALA A 535 -20.61 17.18 1.51
C ALA A 535 -20.21 18.62 1.18
N THR A 536 -18.98 19.01 1.51
CA THR A 536 -18.50 20.39 1.36
C THR A 536 -17.52 20.57 0.22
N GLY A 537 -16.85 19.49 -0.22
CA GLY A 537 -15.73 19.51 -1.16
C GLY A 537 -14.46 20.13 -0.56
N SER A 538 -14.38 20.24 0.76
CA SER A 538 -13.18 20.73 1.44
C SER A 538 -12.09 19.67 1.40
N ILE A 539 -10.87 20.08 1.08
CA ILE A 539 -9.69 19.18 1.15
C ILE A 539 -9.43 18.90 2.64
N LEU A 540 -9.30 17.64 2.96
CA LEU A 540 -8.98 17.10 4.28
C LEU A 540 -7.51 16.73 4.37
N SER A 541 -6.95 16.21 3.29
CA SER A 541 -5.54 15.80 3.16
C SER A 541 -5.06 15.97 1.73
N GLU A 542 -3.75 16.15 1.56
CA GLU A 542 -3.08 16.15 0.26
C GLU A 542 -1.67 15.60 0.43
N THR A 543 -1.32 14.58 -0.36
CA THR A 543 -0.07 13.85 -0.23
C THR A 543 0.42 13.38 -1.60
N TYR A 544 1.73 13.39 -1.82
CA TYR A 544 2.35 12.71 -2.95
C TYR A 544 2.80 11.32 -2.53
N TYR A 545 2.50 10.34 -3.37
CA TYR A 545 3.04 8.98 -3.25
C TYR A 545 3.87 8.62 -4.48
N SER A 546 4.91 7.85 -4.29
CA SER A 546 5.66 7.23 -5.37
C SER A 546 5.47 5.72 -5.38
N TYR A 547 5.47 5.15 -6.58
CA TYR A 547 5.39 3.70 -6.79
C TYR A 547 6.63 3.24 -7.53
N ASN A 548 7.31 2.25 -6.96
CA ASN A 548 8.43 1.60 -7.64
C ASN A 548 7.91 0.33 -8.34
N PRO A 549 7.80 0.30 -9.68
CA PRO A 549 7.24 -0.84 -10.40
C PRO A 549 8.16 -2.08 -10.39
N ASP A 550 9.46 -1.90 -10.08
CA ASP A 550 10.41 -3.02 -10.04
C ASP A 550 10.29 -3.82 -8.73
N THR A 551 9.94 -3.15 -7.63
CA THR A 551 9.74 -3.78 -6.31
C THR A 551 8.26 -3.94 -5.93
N GLY A 552 7.36 -3.18 -6.56
CA GLY A 552 5.93 -3.13 -6.19
C GLY A 552 5.68 -2.36 -4.89
N THR A 553 6.64 -1.55 -4.44
CA THR A 553 6.54 -0.81 -3.17
C THR A 553 5.93 0.57 -3.36
N TYR A 554 5.22 1.04 -2.33
CA TYR A 554 4.68 2.39 -2.19
C TYR A 554 5.32 3.13 -1.03
N GLY A 555 5.42 4.45 -1.16
CA GLY A 555 5.80 5.34 -0.08
C GLY A 555 5.49 6.79 -0.39
N GLU A 556 5.41 7.63 0.64
CA GLU A 556 5.26 9.06 0.46
C GLU A 556 6.48 9.62 -0.29
N LEU A 557 6.21 10.46 -1.30
CA LEU A 557 7.24 11.16 -2.03
C LEU A 557 7.54 12.49 -1.33
N SER A 558 8.74 12.63 -0.78
CA SER A 558 9.23 13.90 -0.25
C SER A 558 9.60 14.84 -1.40
N ALA A 559 8.60 15.53 -1.95
CA ALA A 559 8.84 16.45 -3.04
C ALA A 559 9.49 17.74 -2.53
N GLU A 560 10.65 18.09 -3.11
CA GLU A 560 11.29 19.39 -2.85
C GLU A 560 10.38 20.55 -3.32
N PRO A 561 10.19 21.62 -2.52
CA PRO A 561 9.30 22.73 -2.89
C PRO A 561 9.62 23.40 -4.22
N THR A 562 10.86 23.30 -4.68
CA THR A 562 11.33 23.83 -5.99
C THR A 562 11.43 22.76 -7.07
N GLY A 563 11.08 21.52 -6.78
CA GLY A 563 10.82 20.47 -7.74
C GLY A 563 9.60 20.78 -8.60
N LEU A 564 9.40 20.05 -9.67
CA LEU A 564 8.29 20.26 -10.59
C LEU A 564 7.42 19.03 -10.68
N ILE A 565 6.10 19.24 -10.66
CA ILE A 565 5.12 18.21 -10.99
C ILE A 565 4.50 18.50 -12.35
N VAL A 566 4.31 17.46 -13.16
CA VAL A 566 3.60 17.53 -14.44
C VAL A 566 2.46 16.52 -14.43
N PRO A 567 1.20 16.98 -14.31
CA PRO A 567 0.05 16.07 -14.36
C PRO A 567 0.01 15.26 -15.66
N LEU A 568 -0.47 14.03 -15.56
CA LEU A 568 -0.71 13.16 -16.70
C LEU A 568 -2.19 13.21 -17.11
N VAL A 569 -2.43 12.94 -18.39
CA VAL A 569 -3.76 12.63 -18.93
C VAL A 569 -3.67 11.40 -19.80
N GLN A 570 -4.76 10.68 -19.95
CA GLN A 570 -4.80 9.51 -20.81
C GLN A 570 -5.24 9.90 -22.23
N ASN A 571 -4.44 9.57 -23.23
CA ASN A 571 -4.77 9.79 -24.62
C ASN A 571 -5.09 8.47 -25.32
N TYR A 572 -6.26 8.43 -25.98
CA TYR A 572 -6.55 7.40 -26.98
C TYR A 572 -5.96 7.80 -28.34
N VAL A 573 -5.14 6.93 -28.93
CA VAL A 573 -4.45 7.14 -30.21
C VAL A 573 -5.09 6.24 -31.28
N PRO A 574 -5.95 6.76 -32.17
CA PRO A 574 -6.70 5.94 -33.13
C PRO A 574 -5.84 5.14 -34.10
N SER A 575 -4.59 5.59 -34.38
CA SER A 575 -3.69 4.93 -35.33
C SER A 575 -3.08 3.62 -34.81
N SER A 576 -2.94 3.48 -33.51
CA SER A 576 -2.43 2.27 -32.82
C SER A 576 -3.49 1.53 -32.05
N ASP A 577 -4.67 2.13 -31.85
CA ASP A 577 -5.76 1.61 -30.99
C ASP A 577 -5.27 1.40 -29.54
N GLU A 578 -4.52 2.39 -29.03
CA GLU A 578 -3.89 2.32 -27.72
C GLU A 578 -4.26 3.53 -26.86
N TYR A 579 -4.32 3.29 -25.54
CA TYR A 579 -4.42 4.31 -24.51
C TYR A 579 -3.02 4.51 -23.93
N VAL A 580 -2.57 5.77 -23.86
CA VAL A 580 -1.24 6.12 -23.36
C VAL A 580 -1.36 7.28 -22.36
N TRP A 581 -0.66 7.19 -21.25
CA TRP A 581 -0.48 8.31 -20.33
C TRP A 581 0.55 9.26 -20.91
N VAL A 582 0.25 10.55 -20.89
CA VAL A 582 1.11 11.60 -21.43
C VAL A 582 1.08 12.83 -20.52
N GLU A 583 2.22 13.48 -20.40
CA GLU A 583 2.31 14.77 -19.73
C GLU A 583 1.47 15.83 -20.46
N VAL A 584 0.78 16.65 -19.68
CA VAL A 584 -0.08 17.72 -20.22
C VAL A 584 0.71 18.93 -20.72
N SER A 585 1.99 19.03 -20.36
CA SER A 585 2.84 20.19 -20.66
C SER A 585 4.32 19.81 -20.68
N ASP A 586 5.12 20.58 -21.42
CA ASP A 586 6.59 20.56 -21.36
C ASP A 586 7.13 21.38 -20.16
N THR A 587 6.27 22.01 -19.39
CA THR A 587 6.60 22.79 -18.18
C THR A 587 5.74 22.31 -17.02
N GLY A 588 6.36 22.16 -15.83
CA GLY A 588 5.67 21.71 -14.62
C GLY A 588 5.18 22.86 -13.75
N LEU A 589 4.47 22.51 -12.71
CA LEU A 589 4.10 23.35 -11.56
C LEU A 589 5.10 23.10 -10.43
N TYR A 590 5.33 24.08 -9.56
CA TYR A 590 6.12 23.84 -8.35
C TYR A 590 5.41 22.87 -7.42
N ALA A 591 6.19 21.93 -6.84
CA ALA A 591 5.67 20.79 -6.08
C ALA A 591 5.26 21.12 -4.63
N GLU A 592 5.37 22.39 -4.17
CA GLU A 592 5.03 22.78 -2.80
C GLU A 592 3.51 22.65 -2.56
N LEU A 593 3.06 21.58 -1.89
CA LEU A 593 1.64 21.26 -1.63
C LEU A 593 0.87 22.45 -1.04
N ALA A 594 1.45 23.14 -0.07
CA ALA A 594 0.80 24.30 0.59
C ALA A 594 0.45 25.47 -0.37
N ASN A 595 1.02 25.48 -1.57
CA ASN A 595 0.77 26.50 -2.59
C ASN A 595 -0.16 25.99 -3.71
N LEU A 596 -0.42 24.69 -3.77
CA LEU A 596 -1.28 24.14 -4.80
C LEU A 596 -2.75 24.55 -4.58
N GLN A 597 -3.44 24.71 -5.67
CA GLN A 597 -4.85 25.07 -5.74
C GLN A 597 -5.53 24.15 -6.75
N TYR A 598 -6.69 23.66 -6.40
CA TYR A 598 -7.45 22.67 -7.16
C TYR A 598 -8.81 23.24 -7.52
N ASP A 599 -9.05 23.43 -8.81
CA ASP A 599 -10.30 23.99 -9.31
C ASP A 599 -10.96 23.05 -10.33
N VAL A 600 -12.27 22.86 -10.20
CA VAL A 600 -13.06 22.25 -11.27
C VAL A 600 -13.47 23.34 -12.24
N VAL A 601 -12.79 23.39 -13.39
CA VAL A 601 -12.98 24.43 -14.40
C VAL A 601 -13.98 23.95 -15.44
N PRO A 602 -15.02 24.77 -15.77
CA PRO A 602 -15.97 24.41 -16.82
C PRO A 602 -15.28 24.25 -18.19
N LEU A 603 -15.72 23.23 -18.94
CA LEU A 603 -15.30 23.07 -20.34
C LEU A 603 -15.72 24.28 -21.18
N ALA A 604 -14.88 24.66 -22.14
CA ALA A 604 -15.16 25.79 -22.99
C ALA A 604 -16.41 25.54 -23.88
N PRO A 605 -17.34 26.52 -24.02
CA PRO A 605 -18.42 26.40 -24.97
C PRO A 605 -17.90 26.12 -26.39
N GLY A 606 -18.52 25.16 -27.06
CA GLY A 606 -18.09 24.71 -28.38
C GLY A 606 -17.04 23.58 -28.37
N ALA A 607 -16.48 23.21 -27.22
CA ALA A 607 -15.60 22.05 -27.13
C ALA A 607 -16.34 20.76 -27.51
N ARG A 608 -15.62 19.87 -28.19
CA ARG A 608 -16.16 18.54 -28.56
C ARG A 608 -15.85 17.57 -27.44
N LEU A 609 -16.87 17.18 -26.68
CA LEU A 609 -16.76 16.26 -25.57
C LEU A 609 -17.10 14.84 -26.02
N VAL A 610 -16.23 13.90 -25.71
CA VAL A 610 -16.51 12.45 -25.77
C VAL A 610 -16.90 12.00 -24.37
N VAL A 611 -17.98 11.22 -24.28
CA VAL A 611 -18.37 10.49 -23.07
C VAL A 611 -18.50 9.03 -23.42
N GLU A 612 -17.98 8.15 -22.56
CA GLU A 612 -18.06 6.71 -22.70
C GLU A 612 -18.59 6.10 -21.42
N LEU A 613 -19.71 5.42 -21.55
CA LEU A 613 -20.34 4.72 -20.42
C LEU A 613 -20.03 3.24 -20.54
N TRP A 614 -19.30 2.73 -19.57
CA TRP A 614 -18.80 1.37 -19.50
C TRP A 614 -19.57 0.56 -18.47
N VAL A 615 -19.76 -0.72 -18.74
CA VAL A 615 -20.18 -1.74 -17.77
C VAL A 615 -19.20 -2.90 -17.85
N VAL A 616 -18.82 -3.43 -16.69
CA VAL A 616 -17.86 -4.53 -16.55
C VAL A 616 -18.51 -5.61 -15.69
N ASP A 617 -18.47 -6.86 -16.14
CA ASP A 617 -18.92 -7.98 -15.33
C ASP A 617 -17.80 -8.55 -14.45
N PHE A 618 -18.15 -9.40 -13.49
CA PHE A 618 -17.18 -10.01 -12.55
C PHE A 618 -16.11 -10.87 -13.25
N GLY A 619 -16.28 -11.22 -14.51
CA GLY A 619 -15.30 -11.93 -15.33
C GLY A 619 -14.35 -10.98 -16.06
N GLY A 620 -14.49 -9.66 -15.87
CA GLY A 620 -13.70 -8.64 -16.57
C GLY A 620 -14.14 -8.41 -18.02
N ASN A 621 -15.30 -8.98 -18.44
CA ASN A 621 -15.83 -8.69 -19.76
C ASN A 621 -16.47 -7.30 -19.74
N ALA A 622 -16.01 -6.43 -20.63
CA ALA A 622 -16.46 -5.05 -20.69
C ALA A 622 -17.24 -4.75 -21.97
N ALA A 623 -18.18 -3.85 -21.84
CA ALA A 623 -18.84 -3.22 -22.99
C ALA A 623 -19.00 -1.72 -22.71
N TYR A 624 -18.98 -0.93 -23.75
CA TYR A 624 -19.23 0.51 -23.62
C TYR A 624 -20.11 1.04 -24.72
N VAL A 625 -20.70 2.19 -24.46
CA VAL A 625 -21.43 3.01 -25.41
C VAL A 625 -20.93 4.45 -25.27
N SER A 626 -20.81 5.14 -26.39
CA SER A 626 -20.22 6.48 -26.40
C SER A 626 -21.13 7.50 -27.05
N ALA A 627 -20.87 8.77 -26.77
CA ALA A 627 -21.45 9.88 -27.50
C ALA A 627 -20.44 11.02 -27.66
N VAL A 628 -20.53 11.72 -28.78
CA VAL A 628 -19.80 12.97 -28.99
C VAL A 628 -20.79 14.12 -28.97
N VAL A 629 -20.62 15.04 -28.04
CA VAL A 629 -21.48 16.22 -27.90
C VAL A 629 -20.68 17.50 -27.99
N THR A 630 -21.35 18.59 -28.31
CA THR A 630 -20.75 19.93 -28.26
C THR A 630 -21.20 20.60 -26.96
N VAL A 631 -20.26 21.05 -26.17
CA VAL A 631 -20.52 21.80 -24.93
C VAL A 631 -21.30 23.08 -25.26
N PRO A 632 -22.45 23.34 -24.61
CA PRO A 632 -23.33 24.46 -24.95
C PRO A 632 -22.74 25.84 -24.68
#